data_287d8e12f04712e4e935ed6bd67e09c4
#
_entry.id   287d8e12f04712e4e935ed6bd67e09c4
#
_cell.length_a   1.000
_cell.length_b   1.000
_cell.length_c   1.000
_cell.angle_alpha   90.00
_cell.angle_beta   90.00
_cell.angle_gamma   90.00
#
_symmetry.space_group_name_H-M   'P 1'
#
loop_
_entity.id
_entity.type
_entity.pdbx_description
1 polymer ?
#
loop_
_entity_poly.entity_id
_entity_poly.type
_entity_poly.pdbx_seq_one_letter_code
_entity_poly.pdbx_strand_id
1 'polypeptide(L)'
;MKNILLIITSFTFLSLFSQVRKEIENGIWIAFPKNPQYSVTQGIQQYITQTDNAVCMVQSIDLPQRSQYLIAERNFSEAEKKEVADSFLKNYTQRVMASSGNTARISPIKKGAHYGRRIGYSAINPATGEITQRSSIVLFVHAKVVSIECITINNSSQAIAEMNLFLNSITTK
;
A
#
# COMPACT_ATOMS: atom_id res chain seq x y z
N MET A 1 -61.52 6.10 -2.64
CA MET A 1 -60.34 5.90 -1.79
C MET A 1 -59.11 5.77 -2.69
N LYS A 2 -58.26 6.81 -2.74
CA LYS A 2 -57.08 6.84 -3.62
C LYS A 2 -55.88 6.34 -2.81
N ASN A 3 -55.33 5.19 -3.20
CA ASN A 3 -54.08 4.68 -2.62
C ASN A 3 -52.89 5.49 -3.17
N ILE A 4 -52.31 6.32 -2.36
CA ILE A 4 -51.03 7.01 -2.64
C ILE A 4 -49.92 6.01 -2.35
N LEU A 5 -49.29 5.49 -3.42
CA LEU A 5 -48.12 4.66 -3.35
C LEU A 5 -46.90 5.57 -3.07
N LEU A 6 -46.42 5.57 -1.84
CA LEU A 6 -45.25 6.32 -1.41
C LEU A 6 -44.01 5.56 -1.88
N ILE A 7 -43.43 5.97 -3.02
CA ILE A 7 -42.12 5.45 -3.48
C ILE A 7 -41.03 6.16 -2.66
N ILE A 8 -40.51 5.48 -1.64
CA ILE A 8 -39.33 5.90 -0.93
C ILE A 8 -38.13 5.54 -1.81
N THR A 9 -37.68 6.49 -2.62
CA THR A 9 -36.39 6.42 -3.29
C THR A 9 -35.29 6.61 -2.23
N SER A 10 -34.74 5.51 -1.74
CA SER A 10 -33.51 5.52 -0.95
C SER A 10 -32.36 5.98 -1.86
N PHE A 11 -32.09 7.28 -1.85
CA PHE A 11 -30.83 7.82 -2.34
C PHE A 11 -29.73 7.32 -1.40
N THR A 12 -29.12 6.19 -1.75
CA THR A 12 -27.82 5.84 -1.23
C THR A 12 -26.84 6.91 -1.72
N PHE A 13 -26.49 7.84 -0.85
CA PHE A 13 -25.36 8.72 -1.06
C PHE A 13 -24.12 7.83 -1.16
N LEU A 14 -23.79 7.39 -2.35
CA LEU A 14 -22.44 7.01 -2.71
C LEU A 14 -21.63 8.32 -2.62
N SER A 15 -21.04 8.57 -1.45
CA SER A 15 -19.99 9.55 -1.33
C SER A 15 -18.89 9.11 -2.30
N LEU A 16 -18.90 9.72 -3.48
CA LEU A 16 -17.83 9.65 -4.46
C LEU A 16 -16.60 10.27 -3.79
N PHE A 17 -15.83 9.46 -3.05
CA PHE A 17 -14.50 9.84 -2.67
C PHE A 17 -13.75 10.11 -3.96
N SER A 18 -13.49 11.38 -4.25
CA SER A 18 -12.68 11.78 -5.38
C SER A 18 -11.25 11.27 -5.14
N GLN A 19 -11.00 10.04 -5.57
CA GLN A 19 -9.67 9.44 -5.47
C GLN A 19 -8.74 10.11 -6.49
N VAL A 20 -7.56 10.51 -6.03
CA VAL A 20 -6.52 11.07 -6.89
C VAL A 20 -5.57 9.96 -7.30
N ARG A 21 -5.60 9.57 -8.57
CA ARG A 21 -4.74 8.53 -9.10
C ARG A 21 -3.38 9.10 -9.48
N LYS A 22 -2.30 8.50 -8.98
CA LYS A 22 -0.91 8.86 -9.28
C LYS A 22 -0.14 7.67 -9.80
N GLU A 23 0.69 7.90 -10.81
CA GLU A 23 1.75 6.97 -11.18
C GLU A 23 2.92 7.15 -10.23
N ILE A 24 3.29 6.08 -9.53
CA ILE A 24 4.35 6.11 -8.52
C ILE A 24 5.68 5.65 -9.13
N GLU A 25 5.60 4.63 -9.97
CA GLU A 25 6.72 4.07 -10.70
C GLU A 25 6.18 3.62 -12.07
N ASN A 26 7.04 3.46 -13.04
CA ASN A 26 6.64 3.11 -14.40
C ASN A 26 5.65 1.94 -14.43
N GLY A 27 4.42 2.22 -14.81
CA GLY A 27 3.31 1.26 -14.86
C GLY A 27 2.63 0.95 -13.53
N ILE A 28 3.08 1.47 -12.38
CA ILE A 28 2.43 1.27 -11.06
C ILE A 28 1.62 2.50 -10.69
N TRP A 29 0.32 2.32 -10.56
CA TRP A 29 -0.63 3.37 -10.25
C TRP A 29 -1.33 3.09 -8.92
N ILE A 30 -1.57 4.15 -8.15
CA ILE A 30 -2.26 4.10 -6.85
C ILE A 30 -3.30 5.21 -6.81
N ALA A 31 -4.48 4.91 -6.27
CA ALA A 31 -5.52 5.89 -6.02
C ALA A 31 -5.48 6.32 -4.54
N PHE A 32 -5.13 7.58 -4.30
CA PHE A 32 -5.11 8.19 -2.98
C PHE A 32 -6.49 8.73 -2.60
N PRO A 33 -6.89 8.68 -1.31
CA PRO A 33 -8.18 9.21 -0.87
C PRO A 33 -8.29 10.75 -1.01
N LYS A 34 -7.16 11.46 -0.99
CA LYS A 34 -7.03 12.91 -1.25
C LYS A 34 -5.75 13.15 -2.04
N ASN A 35 -5.54 14.37 -2.56
CA ASN A 35 -4.30 14.71 -3.23
C ASN A 35 -3.10 14.56 -2.28
N PRO A 36 -2.14 13.66 -2.56
CA PRO A 36 -1.01 13.44 -1.67
C PRO A 36 0.01 14.56 -1.75
N GLN A 37 0.67 14.83 -0.63
CA GLN A 37 1.90 15.61 -0.60
C GLN A 37 3.04 14.76 -1.14
N TYR A 38 3.87 15.34 -2.00
CA TYR A 38 5.04 14.69 -2.59
C TYR A 38 6.31 15.31 -2.05
N SER A 39 7.28 14.48 -1.72
CA SER A 39 8.62 14.91 -1.32
C SER A 39 9.68 13.90 -1.77
N VAL A 40 10.93 14.38 -1.87
CA VAL A 40 12.11 13.54 -2.11
C VAL A 40 13.12 13.87 -1.03
N THR A 41 13.51 12.88 -0.24
CA THR A 41 14.50 13.03 0.82
C THR A 41 15.49 11.88 0.73
N GLN A 42 16.77 12.21 0.60
CA GLN A 42 17.86 11.23 0.49
C GLN A 42 17.62 10.13 -0.58
N GLY A 43 17.06 10.53 -1.73
CA GLY A 43 16.74 9.61 -2.83
C GLY A 43 15.46 8.78 -2.64
N ILE A 44 14.76 8.93 -1.52
CA ILE A 44 13.45 8.32 -1.27
C ILE A 44 12.37 9.24 -1.82
N GLN A 45 11.63 8.78 -2.80
CA GLN A 45 10.41 9.44 -3.26
C GLN A 45 9.27 9.04 -2.31
N GLN A 46 8.50 10.02 -1.86
CA GLN A 46 7.43 9.80 -0.91
C GLN A 46 6.17 10.55 -1.29
N TYR A 47 5.03 9.89 -1.18
CA TYR A 47 3.69 10.45 -1.28
C TYR A 47 2.97 10.18 0.03
N ILE A 48 2.43 11.20 0.68
CA ILE A 48 1.67 11.07 1.93
C ILE A 48 0.33 11.76 1.77
N THR A 49 -0.73 11.12 2.24
CA THR A 49 -2.04 11.72 2.42
C THR A 49 -2.62 11.30 3.76
N GLN A 50 -3.35 12.22 4.37
CA GLN A 50 -4.04 12.00 5.64
C GLN A 50 -5.51 12.34 5.49
N THR A 51 -6.36 11.49 6.03
CA THR A 51 -7.79 11.71 6.21
C THR A 51 -8.12 11.73 7.70
N ASP A 52 -9.39 11.80 8.05
CA ASP A 52 -9.84 11.70 9.45
C ASP A 52 -9.71 10.26 9.98
N ASN A 53 -9.55 9.27 9.11
CA ASN A 53 -9.54 7.85 9.44
C ASN A 53 -8.17 7.19 9.33
N ALA A 54 -7.30 7.68 8.43
CA ALA A 54 -6.05 7.00 8.12
C ALA A 54 -4.96 7.94 7.59
N VAL A 55 -3.72 7.54 7.79
CA VAL A 55 -2.54 8.07 7.11
C VAL A 55 -2.07 7.04 6.10
N CYS A 56 -2.07 7.42 4.82
CA CYS A 56 -1.66 6.57 3.72
C CYS A 56 -0.37 7.11 3.09
N MET A 57 0.61 6.25 2.90
CA MET A 57 1.94 6.61 2.42
C MET A 57 2.40 5.66 1.32
N VAL A 58 3.10 6.20 0.35
CA VAL A 58 3.82 5.42 -0.66
C VAL A 58 5.26 5.91 -0.71
N GLN A 59 6.19 4.97 -0.67
CA GLN A 59 7.60 5.26 -0.82
C GLN A 59 8.18 4.42 -1.95
N SER A 60 9.09 5.03 -2.74
CA SER A 60 9.89 4.33 -3.74
C SER A 60 11.37 4.63 -3.49
N ILE A 61 12.16 3.56 -3.40
CA ILE A 61 13.59 3.62 -3.06
C ILE A 61 14.38 2.77 -4.05
N ASP A 62 15.37 3.37 -4.69
CA ASP A 62 16.32 2.62 -5.50
C ASP A 62 17.22 1.76 -4.61
N LEU A 63 17.40 0.50 -5.00
CA LEU A 63 18.36 -0.35 -4.31
C LEU A 63 19.78 -0.05 -4.80
N PRO A 64 20.80 -0.28 -3.95
CA PRO A 64 22.18 -0.27 -4.38
C PRO A 64 22.38 -1.18 -5.59
N GLN A 65 23.22 -0.79 -6.55
CA GLN A 65 23.53 -1.55 -7.77
C GLN A 65 22.34 -1.76 -8.73
N ARG A 66 21.30 -0.89 -8.64
CA ARG A 66 20.11 -0.97 -9.52
C ARG A 66 20.47 -1.04 -11.01
N SER A 67 21.44 -0.26 -11.47
CA SER A 67 21.88 -0.24 -12.87
C SER A 67 22.44 -1.59 -13.32
N GLN A 68 23.23 -2.26 -12.48
CA GLN A 68 23.76 -3.59 -12.76
C GLN A 68 22.65 -4.64 -12.79
N TYR A 69 21.71 -4.56 -11.86
CA TYR A 69 20.55 -5.43 -11.84
C TYR A 69 19.72 -5.31 -13.10
N LEU A 70 19.43 -4.10 -13.58
CA LEU A 70 18.64 -3.88 -14.81
C LEU A 70 19.26 -4.49 -16.07
N ILE A 71 20.59 -4.55 -16.13
CA ILE A 71 21.31 -5.20 -17.21
C ILE A 71 21.11 -6.73 -17.12
N ALA A 72 21.29 -7.29 -15.92
CA ALA A 72 21.16 -8.72 -15.68
C ALA A 72 19.72 -9.23 -15.82
N GLU A 73 18.74 -8.45 -15.35
CA GLU A 73 17.32 -8.81 -15.35
C GLU A 73 16.77 -9.13 -16.73
N ARG A 74 17.36 -8.58 -17.80
CA ARG A 74 16.96 -8.85 -19.18
C ARG A 74 17.11 -10.32 -19.58
N ASN A 75 18.01 -11.02 -18.91
CA ASN A 75 18.32 -12.43 -19.17
C ASN A 75 17.70 -13.37 -18.12
N PHE A 76 17.02 -12.82 -17.09
CA PHE A 76 16.41 -13.64 -16.05
C PHE A 76 15.13 -14.30 -16.52
N SER A 77 15.02 -15.59 -16.25
CA SER A 77 13.75 -16.30 -16.30
C SER A 77 12.79 -15.78 -15.21
N GLU A 78 11.51 -16.05 -15.33
CA GLU A 78 10.52 -15.69 -14.29
C GLU A 78 10.83 -16.36 -12.93
N ALA A 79 11.43 -17.54 -12.93
CA ALA A 79 11.86 -18.21 -11.71
C ALA A 79 12.99 -17.44 -11.01
N GLU A 80 14.02 -17.00 -11.76
CA GLU A 80 15.13 -16.21 -11.22
C GLU A 80 14.67 -14.84 -10.73
N LYS A 81 13.80 -14.15 -11.46
CA LYS A 81 13.19 -12.89 -11.01
C LYS A 81 12.45 -13.07 -9.67
N LYS A 82 11.70 -14.17 -9.55
CA LYS A 82 11.00 -14.51 -8.32
C LYS A 82 11.97 -14.78 -7.18
N GLU A 83 13.03 -15.55 -7.41
CA GLU A 83 14.02 -15.90 -6.39
C GLU A 83 14.75 -14.66 -5.85
N VAL A 84 15.19 -13.75 -6.74
CA VAL A 84 15.81 -12.48 -6.35
C VAL A 84 14.85 -11.63 -5.52
N ALA A 85 13.60 -11.49 -5.97
CA ALA A 85 12.59 -10.74 -5.24
C ALA A 85 12.30 -11.37 -3.87
N ASP A 86 12.15 -12.69 -3.79
CA ASP A 86 11.90 -13.40 -2.54
C ASP A 86 13.04 -13.28 -1.54
N SER A 87 14.29 -13.36 -2.01
CA SER A 87 15.49 -13.17 -1.19
C SER A 87 15.53 -11.78 -0.56
N PHE A 88 15.27 -10.75 -1.37
CA PHE A 88 15.21 -9.38 -0.88
C PHE A 88 14.05 -9.17 0.10
N LEU A 89 12.85 -9.59 -0.26
CA LEU A 89 11.63 -9.42 0.55
C LEU A 89 11.69 -10.20 1.86
N LYS A 90 12.41 -11.33 1.91
CA LYS A 90 12.66 -12.07 3.14
C LYS A 90 13.41 -11.22 4.17
N ASN A 91 14.49 -10.56 3.76
CA ASN A 91 15.27 -9.69 4.63
C ASN A 91 14.44 -8.48 5.12
N TYR A 92 13.63 -7.91 4.24
CA TYR A 92 12.71 -6.82 4.59
C TYR A 92 11.69 -7.26 5.65
N THR A 93 11.02 -8.40 5.42
CA THR A 93 9.98 -8.91 6.32
C THR A 93 10.52 -9.34 7.67
N GLN A 94 11.75 -9.87 7.74
CA GLN A 94 12.40 -10.19 9.02
C GLN A 94 12.56 -8.95 9.92
N ARG A 95 12.92 -7.80 9.34
CA ARG A 95 13.02 -6.53 10.08
C ARG A 95 11.64 -6.08 10.59
N VAL A 96 10.60 -6.20 9.76
CA VAL A 96 9.23 -5.86 10.18
C VAL A 96 8.75 -6.78 11.29
N MET A 97 9.00 -8.08 11.19
CA MET A 97 8.66 -9.05 12.26
C MET A 97 9.33 -8.66 13.58
N ALA A 98 10.62 -8.36 13.58
CA ALA A 98 11.33 -7.94 14.79
C ALA A 98 10.75 -6.65 15.38
N SER A 99 10.45 -5.63 14.54
CA SER A 99 9.91 -4.34 14.99
C SER A 99 8.46 -4.42 15.47
N SER A 100 7.67 -5.40 15.01
CA SER A 100 6.27 -5.62 15.42
C SER A 100 6.13 -6.57 16.62
N GLY A 101 7.22 -6.96 17.28
CA GLY A 101 7.17 -7.95 18.35
C GLY A 101 6.70 -9.33 17.89
N ASN A 102 6.98 -9.71 16.65
CA ASN A 102 6.57 -10.94 15.99
C ASN A 102 5.05 -11.10 15.82
N THR A 103 4.29 -10.02 15.82
CA THR A 103 2.83 -10.06 15.65
C THR A 103 2.37 -9.85 14.21
N ALA A 104 3.28 -9.45 13.30
CA ALA A 104 2.94 -9.19 11.92
C ALA A 104 2.49 -10.45 11.18
N ARG A 105 1.39 -10.32 10.42
CA ARG A 105 0.94 -11.34 9.48
C ARG A 105 1.50 -10.98 8.11
N ILE A 106 2.23 -11.91 7.49
CA ILE A 106 2.91 -11.71 6.23
C ILE A 106 2.43 -12.75 5.22
N SER A 107 2.03 -12.31 4.04
CA SER A 107 1.64 -13.19 2.95
C SER A 107 2.29 -12.76 1.63
N PRO A 108 2.67 -13.70 0.75
CA PRO A 108 3.16 -13.38 -0.57
C PRO A 108 2.04 -12.81 -1.44
N ILE A 109 2.39 -11.87 -2.30
CA ILE A 109 1.50 -11.33 -3.33
C ILE A 109 2.24 -11.19 -4.65
N LYS A 110 1.48 -11.08 -5.74
CA LYS A 110 1.97 -10.66 -7.06
C LYS A 110 1.04 -9.58 -7.60
N LYS A 111 1.60 -8.48 -8.12
CA LYS A 111 0.89 -7.40 -8.78
C LYS A 111 1.48 -7.22 -10.18
N GLY A 112 0.73 -7.64 -11.22
CA GLY A 112 1.28 -7.72 -12.58
C GLY A 112 2.51 -8.63 -12.62
N ALA A 113 3.64 -8.11 -13.10
CA ALA A 113 4.92 -8.80 -13.14
C ALA A 113 5.70 -8.75 -11.81
N HIS A 114 5.25 -7.97 -10.81
CA HIS A 114 6.05 -7.66 -9.62
C HIS A 114 5.67 -8.56 -8.44
N TYR A 115 6.67 -9.16 -7.82
CA TYR A 115 6.55 -9.97 -6.60
C TYR A 115 6.61 -9.06 -5.36
N GLY A 116 5.87 -9.45 -4.31
CA GLY A 116 5.78 -8.65 -3.11
C GLY A 116 5.31 -9.41 -1.88
N ARG A 117 5.09 -8.64 -0.82
CA ARG A 117 4.52 -9.10 0.46
C ARG A 117 3.42 -8.15 0.89
N ARG A 118 2.34 -8.73 1.37
CA ARG A 118 1.35 -8.01 2.17
C ARG A 118 1.67 -8.24 3.63
N ILE A 119 1.71 -7.18 4.42
CA ILE A 119 2.08 -7.19 5.83
C ILE A 119 0.99 -6.47 6.60
N GLY A 120 0.53 -7.04 7.70
CA GLY A 120 -0.46 -6.41 8.57
C GLY A 120 -0.17 -6.71 10.03
N TYR A 121 -0.25 -5.70 10.87
CA TYR A 121 -0.09 -5.83 12.33
C TYR A 121 -0.81 -4.70 13.05
N SER A 122 -1.10 -4.93 14.34
CA SER A 122 -1.62 -3.90 15.23
C SER A 122 -0.46 -3.22 15.96
N ALA A 123 -0.57 -1.93 16.19
CA ALA A 123 0.40 -1.16 16.95
C ALA A 123 -0.33 -0.17 17.86
N ILE A 124 0.28 0.17 18.98
CA ILE A 124 -0.23 1.23 19.85
C ILE A 124 0.16 2.58 19.24
N ASN A 125 -0.82 3.47 19.08
CA ASN A 125 -0.58 4.86 18.74
C ASN A 125 0.07 5.57 19.94
N PRO A 126 1.31 6.06 19.83
CA PRO A 126 1.99 6.65 20.98
C PRO A 126 1.34 7.97 21.46
N ALA A 127 0.56 8.64 20.61
CA ALA A 127 -0.09 9.89 20.98
C ALA A 127 -1.42 9.70 21.72
N THR A 128 -2.16 8.61 21.42
CA THR A 128 -3.50 8.36 21.97
C THR A 128 -3.56 7.15 22.90
N GLY A 129 -2.57 6.26 22.85
CA GLY A 129 -2.59 4.96 23.53
C GLY A 129 -3.53 3.93 22.91
N GLU A 130 -4.21 4.27 21.84
CA GLU A 130 -5.16 3.37 21.16
C GLU A 130 -4.46 2.37 20.25
N ILE A 131 -5.08 1.20 20.11
CA ILE A 131 -4.63 0.21 19.15
C ILE A 131 -5.05 0.67 17.74
N THR A 132 -4.09 0.77 16.84
CA THR A 132 -4.29 1.08 15.43
C THR A 132 -3.87 -0.10 14.55
N GLN A 133 -4.46 -0.19 13.37
CA GLN A 133 -4.07 -1.19 12.37
C GLN A 133 -3.04 -0.58 11.41
N ARG A 134 -1.99 -1.32 11.16
CA ARG A 134 -1.01 -1.01 10.13
C ARG A 134 -1.04 -2.10 9.06
N SER A 135 -1.14 -1.70 7.81
CA SER A 135 -1.04 -2.65 6.71
C SER A 135 -0.24 -2.06 5.58
N SER A 136 0.64 -2.86 5.01
CA SER A 136 1.45 -2.46 3.88
C SER A 136 1.51 -3.51 2.79
N ILE A 137 1.78 -3.05 1.58
CA ILE A 137 2.18 -3.86 0.43
C ILE A 137 3.56 -3.40 0.03
N VAL A 138 4.51 -4.32 -0.01
CA VAL A 138 5.87 -4.06 -0.43
C VAL A 138 6.13 -4.83 -1.71
N LEU A 139 6.46 -4.13 -2.79
CA LEU A 139 6.76 -4.69 -4.10
C LEU A 139 8.25 -4.54 -4.41
N PHE A 140 8.82 -5.57 -5.01
CA PHE A 140 10.13 -5.51 -5.65
C PHE A 140 9.94 -5.19 -7.14
N VAL A 141 10.45 -4.05 -7.59
CA VAL A 141 10.17 -3.50 -8.92
C VAL A 141 11.49 -3.06 -9.56
N HIS A 142 12.07 -3.87 -10.44
CA HIS A 142 13.30 -3.52 -11.17
C HIS A 142 14.40 -2.94 -10.28
N ALA A 143 14.75 -3.68 -9.22
CA ALA A 143 15.67 -3.26 -8.16
C ALA A 143 15.29 -1.93 -7.47
N LYS A 144 14.02 -1.66 -7.37
CA LYS A 144 13.42 -0.69 -6.45
C LYS A 144 12.55 -1.41 -5.44
N VAL A 145 12.37 -0.78 -4.31
CA VAL A 145 11.35 -1.14 -3.34
C VAL A 145 10.25 -0.09 -3.40
N VAL A 146 9.04 -0.54 -3.72
CA VAL A 146 7.85 0.30 -3.61
C VAL A 146 7.05 -0.18 -2.41
N SER A 147 7.02 0.63 -1.35
CA SER A 147 6.24 0.36 -0.14
C SER A 147 4.99 1.21 -0.15
N ILE A 148 3.84 0.57 -0.04
CA ILE A 148 2.52 1.19 0.06
C ILE A 148 1.99 0.85 1.44
N GLU A 149 1.87 1.83 2.32
CA GLU A 149 1.50 1.66 3.72
C GLU A 149 0.27 2.50 4.07
N CYS A 150 -0.60 1.95 4.89
CA CYS A 150 -1.69 2.69 5.49
C CYS A 150 -1.80 2.35 6.98
N ILE A 151 -1.96 3.40 7.79
CA ILE A 151 -2.07 3.33 9.24
C ILE A 151 -3.43 3.94 9.60
N THR A 152 -4.27 3.21 10.29
CA THR A 152 -5.53 3.76 10.78
C THR A 152 -5.30 4.71 11.96
N ILE A 153 -6.06 5.80 12.06
CA ILE A 153 -6.00 6.73 13.19
C ILE A 153 -6.70 6.13 14.40
N ASN A 154 -7.78 5.38 14.13
CA ASN A 154 -8.57 4.67 15.13
C ASN A 154 -8.91 3.26 14.62
N ASN A 155 -9.61 2.46 15.41
CA ASN A 155 -9.96 1.08 15.05
C ASN A 155 -11.41 0.94 14.56
N SER A 156 -11.99 2.01 13.96
CA SER A 156 -13.33 1.97 13.41
C SER A 156 -13.41 1.12 12.13
N SER A 157 -14.58 0.57 11.86
CA SER A 157 -14.84 -0.15 10.60
C SER A 157 -14.61 0.72 9.37
N GLN A 158 -14.88 2.02 9.46
CA GLN A 158 -14.64 2.99 8.39
C GLN A 158 -13.15 3.18 8.12
N ALA A 159 -12.31 3.31 9.16
CA ALA A 159 -10.87 3.44 9.03
C ALA A 159 -10.26 2.18 8.39
N ILE A 160 -10.72 0.99 8.82
CA ILE A 160 -10.29 -0.28 8.24
C ILE A 160 -10.72 -0.40 6.76
N ALA A 161 -11.94 0.01 6.43
CA ALA A 161 -12.44 0.00 5.06
C ALA A 161 -11.61 0.93 4.15
N GLU A 162 -11.32 2.14 4.60
CA GLU A 162 -10.49 3.12 3.87
C GLU A 162 -9.07 2.59 3.64
N MET A 163 -8.43 2.03 4.67
CA MET A 163 -7.13 1.38 4.54
C MET A 163 -7.15 0.27 3.48
N ASN A 164 -8.15 -0.60 3.51
CA ASN A 164 -8.27 -1.69 2.54
C ASN A 164 -8.52 -1.17 1.13
N LEU A 165 -9.32 -0.12 0.97
CA LEU A 165 -9.60 0.51 -0.32
C LEU A 165 -8.32 1.08 -0.93
N PHE A 166 -7.52 1.79 -0.14
CA PHE A 166 -6.24 2.33 -0.56
C PHE A 166 -5.27 1.23 -1.00
N LEU A 167 -5.04 0.21 -0.16
CA LEU A 167 -4.12 -0.88 -0.48
C LEU A 167 -4.56 -1.73 -1.68
N ASN A 168 -5.86 -1.84 -1.93
CA ASN A 168 -6.39 -2.57 -3.08
C ASN A 168 -6.43 -1.73 -4.37
N SER A 169 -6.19 -0.42 -4.28
CA SER A 169 -6.19 0.51 -5.43
C SER A 169 -4.99 0.35 -6.36
N ILE A 170 -3.99 -0.45 -5.96
CA ILE A 170 -2.78 -0.68 -6.73
C ILE A 170 -3.12 -1.38 -8.03
N THR A 171 -2.79 -0.74 -9.14
CA THR A 171 -2.89 -1.32 -10.48
C THR A 171 -1.53 -1.27 -11.17
N THR A 172 -1.27 -2.27 -12.02
CA THR A 172 -0.06 -2.36 -12.85
C THR A 172 -0.47 -2.44 -14.31
N LYS A 173 0.29 -1.81 -15.18
CA LYS A 173 0.15 -1.96 -16.64
C LYS A 173 1.16 -2.96 -17.16
#